data_8340c54bd0e43b5420df3a4e6b876f7d
#
_entry.id   8340c54bd0e43b5420df3a4e6b876f7d
#
_cell.length_a   1.000
_cell.length_b   1.000
_cell.length_c   1.000
_cell.angle_alpha   90.00
_cell.angle_beta   90.00
_cell.angle_gamma   90.00
#
_symmetry.space_group_name_H-M   'P 1'
#
loop_
_entity.id
_entity.type
_entity.pdbx_description
1 polymer ?
#
loop_
_entity_poly.entity_id
_entity_poly.type
_entity_poly.pdbx_seq_one_letter_code
_entity_poly.pdbx_strand_id
1 'polypeptide(L)'
;MKNPIAKMYTTKGVITIELYPQYAPNTVNSFIWAASEKMYKDRLIKRVVPGFVLQPSYCYFDDKRCDYMLDGEFDSNGIHNDIKMEKWTVAMAGDGEKLAHGCEFFITLSDEAGEKLQGKFAAFGKVIDGFSEVERLENIPLVQVFPEGVGAKIMQPAEDEFMLDITVDTFGEIYPQPVIDHWPE
;
A
#
# COMPACT_ATOMS: atom_id res chain seq x y z
N MET A 1 21.74 -9.21 -3.54
CA MET A 1 20.57 -9.69 -2.78
C MET A 1 19.39 -9.62 -3.72
N LYS A 2 18.50 -10.62 -3.72
CA LYS A 2 17.31 -10.61 -4.58
C LYS A 2 16.18 -9.87 -3.87
N ASN A 3 15.48 -8.99 -4.57
CA ASN A 3 14.36 -8.26 -3.98
C ASN A 3 13.20 -9.20 -3.62
N PRO A 4 12.53 -9.02 -2.49
CA PRO A 4 11.34 -9.81 -2.14
C PRO A 4 10.22 -9.61 -3.15
N ILE A 5 9.43 -10.67 -3.35
CA ILE A 5 8.28 -10.66 -4.26
C ILE A 5 7.02 -10.92 -3.43
N ALA A 6 6.12 -9.95 -3.44
CA ALA A 6 4.80 -10.09 -2.85
C ALA A 6 3.76 -10.50 -3.90
N LYS A 7 2.81 -11.35 -3.49
CA LYS A 7 1.62 -11.69 -4.27
C LYS A 7 0.40 -11.29 -3.48
N MET A 8 -0.36 -10.33 -3.99
CA MET A 8 -1.65 -9.91 -3.48
C MET A 8 -2.75 -10.66 -4.22
N TYR A 9 -3.41 -11.55 -3.51
CA TYR A 9 -4.55 -12.32 -4.02
C TYR A 9 -5.81 -11.51 -3.83
N THR A 10 -6.53 -11.28 -4.91
CA THR A 10 -7.81 -10.58 -4.92
C THR A 10 -8.95 -11.55 -5.25
N THR A 11 -10.19 -11.07 -5.24
CA THR A 11 -11.37 -11.88 -5.57
C THR A 11 -11.27 -12.55 -6.95
N LYS A 12 -10.61 -11.94 -7.93
CA LYS A 12 -10.58 -12.40 -9.33
C LYS A 12 -9.21 -12.55 -9.95
N GLY A 13 -8.15 -12.19 -9.23
CA GLY A 13 -6.80 -12.26 -9.80
C GLY A 13 -5.69 -12.18 -8.78
N VAL A 14 -4.47 -12.08 -9.27
CA VAL A 14 -3.27 -11.93 -8.47
C VAL A 14 -2.45 -10.76 -9.01
N ILE A 15 -2.03 -9.87 -8.13
CA ILE A 15 -1.13 -8.76 -8.43
C ILE A 15 0.23 -9.10 -7.81
N THR A 16 1.28 -9.11 -8.62
CA THR A 16 2.64 -9.40 -8.18
C THR A 16 3.43 -8.10 -8.05
N ILE A 17 4.06 -7.91 -6.90
CA ILE A 17 4.78 -6.69 -6.54
C ILE A 17 6.22 -7.05 -6.19
N GLU A 18 7.19 -6.39 -6.82
CA GLU A 18 8.58 -6.41 -6.37
C GLU A 18 8.79 -5.33 -5.32
N LEU A 19 9.42 -5.69 -4.19
CA LEU A 19 9.68 -4.78 -3.07
C LEU A 19 11.14 -4.33 -3.09
N TYR A 20 11.40 -3.07 -2.70
CA TYR A 20 12.71 -2.44 -2.79
C TYR A 20 13.25 -2.01 -1.42
N PRO A 21 13.73 -2.96 -0.58
CA PRO A 21 14.22 -2.67 0.78
C PRO A 21 15.45 -1.76 0.80
N GLN A 22 16.15 -1.61 -0.31
CA GLN A 22 17.30 -0.69 -0.43
C GLN A 22 16.90 0.78 -0.43
N TYR A 23 15.64 1.11 -0.73
CA TYR A 23 15.14 2.50 -0.79
C TYR A 23 14.23 2.86 0.39
N ALA A 24 13.48 1.89 0.90
CA ALA A 24 12.55 2.07 2.01
C ALA A 24 12.56 0.84 2.94
N PRO A 25 13.68 0.61 3.67
CA PRO A 25 13.88 -0.63 4.43
C PRO A 25 12.82 -0.83 5.52
N ASN A 26 12.49 0.19 6.30
CA ASN A 26 11.52 0.06 7.38
C ASN A 26 10.08 -0.11 6.86
N THR A 27 9.75 0.55 5.77
CA THR A 27 8.45 0.40 5.08
C THR A 27 8.29 -1.02 4.53
N VAL A 28 9.34 -1.57 3.90
CA VAL A 28 9.33 -2.97 3.43
C VAL A 28 9.23 -3.94 4.60
N ASN A 29 9.97 -3.72 5.69
CA ASN A 29 9.85 -4.54 6.90
C ASN A 29 8.41 -4.54 7.43
N SER A 30 7.78 -3.37 7.48
CA SER A 30 6.39 -3.21 7.92
C SER A 30 5.41 -3.96 7.03
N PHE A 31 5.54 -3.82 5.73
CA PHE A 31 4.69 -4.52 4.77
C PHE A 31 4.83 -6.05 4.89
N ILE A 32 6.06 -6.56 4.98
CA ILE A 32 6.33 -8.00 5.15
C ILE A 32 5.78 -8.49 6.49
N TRP A 33 5.98 -7.74 7.56
CA TRP A 33 5.45 -8.09 8.87
C TRP A 33 3.92 -8.13 8.86
N ALA A 34 3.25 -7.11 8.34
CA ALA A 34 1.80 -7.05 8.23
C ALA A 34 1.24 -8.23 7.40
N ALA A 35 1.92 -8.62 6.32
CA ALA A 35 1.56 -9.78 5.52
C ALA A 35 1.72 -11.09 6.31
N SER A 36 2.82 -11.25 7.07
CA SER A 36 3.09 -12.44 7.90
C SER A 36 2.07 -12.59 9.04
N GLU A 37 1.66 -11.49 9.66
CA GLU A 37 0.65 -11.42 10.71
C GLU A 37 -0.80 -11.50 10.18
N LYS A 38 -0.95 -11.69 8.86
CA LYS A 38 -2.26 -11.79 8.20
C LYS A 38 -3.16 -10.55 8.38
N MET A 39 -2.57 -9.38 8.53
CA MET A 39 -3.30 -8.12 8.65
C MET A 39 -4.05 -7.76 7.37
N TYR A 40 -3.61 -8.27 6.21
CA TYR A 40 -4.23 -8.08 4.90
C TYR A 40 -5.26 -9.15 4.51
N LYS A 41 -5.40 -10.19 5.34
CA LYS A 41 -6.23 -11.33 4.98
C LYS A 41 -7.72 -11.01 5.06
N ASP A 42 -8.47 -11.40 4.01
CA ASP A 42 -9.92 -11.27 3.90
C ASP A 42 -10.43 -9.82 4.13
N ARG A 43 -9.70 -8.83 3.61
CA ARG A 43 -10.02 -7.41 3.73
C ARG A 43 -10.73 -6.88 2.51
N LEU A 44 -11.77 -6.07 2.72
CA LEU A 44 -12.43 -5.32 1.65
C LEU A 44 -11.48 -4.31 1.02
N ILE A 45 -11.49 -4.23 -0.31
CA ILE A 45 -10.87 -3.15 -1.06
C ILE A 45 -11.78 -1.92 -0.96
N LYS A 46 -11.36 -0.91 -0.18
CA LYS A 46 -12.25 0.19 0.23
C LYS A 46 -12.08 1.47 -0.58
N ARG A 47 -10.98 1.66 -1.30
CA ARG A 47 -10.77 2.91 -2.02
C ARG A 47 -10.16 2.71 -3.40
N VAL A 48 -10.86 3.23 -4.40
CA VAL A 48 -10.37 3.30 -5.79
C VAL A 48 -10.64 4.70 -6.31
N VAL A 49 -9.61 5.36 -6.80
CA VAL A 49 -9.70 6.66 -7.47
C VAL A 49 -9.12 6.50 -8.87
N PRO A 50 -9.96 6.25 -9.90
CA PRO A 50 -9.51 6.00 -11.26
C PRO A 50 -8.55 7.08 -11.77
N GLY A 51 -7.48 6.68 -12.44
CA GLY A 51 -6.42 7.57 -12.91
C GLY A 51 -5.51 8.13 -11.81
N PHE A 52 -5.78 7.82 -10.54
CA PHE A 52 -5.00 8.33 -9.41
C PHE A 52 -4.40 7.19 -8.57
N VAL A 53 -5.19 6.56 -7.70
CA VAL A 53 -4.69 5.46 -6.85
C VAL A 53 -5.72 4.34 -6.66
N LEU A 54 -5.23 3.11 -6.58
CA LEU A 54 -5.91 1.97 -5.97
C LEU A 54 -5.32 1.78 -4.57
N GLN A 55 -6.14 1.95 -3.52
CA GLN A 55 -5.74 1.84 -2.13
C GLN A 55 -6.53 0.71 -1.44
N PRO A 56 -6.08 -0.54 -1.57
CA PRO A 56 -6.85 -1.69 -1.11
C PRO A 56 -6.97 -1.76 0.40
N SER A 57 -5.95 -1.30 1.12
CA SER A 57 -5.88 -1.34 2.59
C SER A 57 -6.33 -0.04 3.28
N TYR A 58 -7.20 0.74 2.63
CA TYR A 58 -7.66 2.02 3.17
C TYR A 58 -8.53 1.84 4.41
N CYS A 59 -8.22 2.59 5.48
CA CYS A 59 -9.02 2.69 6.72
C CYS A 59 -9.29 1.34 7.41
N TYR A 60 -8.22 0.66 7.82
CA TYR A 60 -8.32 -0.57 8.62
C TYR A 60 -8.44 -0.27 10.13
N PHE A 61 -9.21 0.74 10.50
CA PHE A 61 -9.44 1.15 11.90
C PHE A 61 -10.14 0.09 12.78
N ASP A 62 -10.70 -0.93 12.15
CA ASP A 62 -11.29 -2.08 12.81
C ASP A 62 -10.24 -3.08 13.35
N ASP A 63 -9.00 -2.96 12.92
CA ASP A 63 -7.89 -3.78 13.40
C ASP A 63 -6.80 -2.90 14.03
N LYS A 64 -6.76 -2.88 15.37
CA LYS A 64 -5.77 -2.10 16.12
C LYS A 64 -4.31 -2.46 15.81
N ARG A 65 -4.06 -3.64 15.26
CA ARG A 65 -2.71 -4.02 14.82
C ARG A 65 -2.24 -3.22 13.61
N CYS A 66 -3.19 -2.67 12.82
CA CYS A 66 -2.90 -1.83 11.66
C CYS A 66 -2.78 -0.35 11.99
N ASP A 67 -3.11 0.04 13.21
CA ASP A 67 -3.19 1.44 13.65
C ASP A 67 -1.86 1.89 14.28
N TYR A 68 -0.79 1.85 13.48
CA TYR A 68 0.52 2.37 13.87
C TYR A 68 1.15 3.17 12.74
N MET A 69 2.07 4.05 13.09
CA MET A 69 2.77 4.92 12.15
C MET A 69 4.27 4.69 12.23
N LEU A 70 4.93 4.93 11.11
CA LEU A 70 6.38 4.88 10.93
C LEU A 70 6.89 6.28 10.58
N ASP A 71 8.13 6.58 10.89
CA ASP A 71 8.83 7.69 10.24
C ASP A 71 8.87 7.42 8.72
N GLY A 72 8.37 8.37 7.95
CA GLY A 72 8.21 8.22 6.50
C GLY A 72 9.55 8.25 5.77
N GLU A 73 9.84 7.21 4.98
CA GLU A 73 11.03 7.10 4.14
C GLU A 73 10.82 7.81 2.79
N PHE A 74 10.71 9.14 2.84
CA PHE A 74 10.48 10.02 1.68
C PHE A 74 11.05 11.43 1.87
N ASP A 75 11.24 12.15 0.77
CA ASP A 75 11.99 13.41 0.74
C ASP A 75 11.43 14.50 1.66
N SER A 76 10.11 14.66 1.78
CA SER A 76 9.52 15.69 2.66
C SER A 76 9.83 15.45 4.14
N ASN A 77 10.13 14.22 4.54
CA ASN A 77 10.64 13.89 5.88
C ASN A 77 12.19 13.95 5.97
N GLY A 78 12.87 14.40 4.92
CA GLY A 78 14.33 14.49 4.88
C GLY A 78 15.04 13.15 4.63
N ILE A 79 14.32 12.10 4.26
CA ILE A 79 14.86 10.78 3.90
C ILE A 79 14.75 10.62 2.40
N HIS A 80 15.88 10.59 1.71
CA HIS A 80 15.90 10.48 0.27
C HIS A 80 15.44 9.09 -0.20
N ASN A 81 14.51 9.07 -1.16
CA ASN A 81 14.00 7.85 -1.77
C ASN A 81 14.09 7.96 -3.31
N ASP A 82 15.00 7.19 -3.90
CA ASP A 82 15.31 7.23 -5.33
C ASP A 82 14.23 6.59 -6.23
N ILE A 83 13.18 5.99 -5.67
CA ILE A 83 12.13 5.40 -6.49
C ILE A 83 11.34 6.50 -7.17
N LYS A 84 11.42 6.55 -8.49
CA LYS A 84 10.54 7.40 -9.29
C LYS A 84 9.12 6.86 -9.20
N MET A 85 8.21 7.68 -8.69
CA MET A 85 6.80 7.35 -8.67
C MET A 85 6.20 7.57 -10.06
N GLU A 86 5.76 6.50 -10.66
CA GLU A 86 5.09 6.45 -11.96
C GLU A 86 3.95 5.44 -11.89
N LYS A 87 3.21 5.24 -12.98
CA LYS A 87 2.14 4.23 -13.02
C LYS A 87 2.65 2.89 -12.47
N TRP A 88 1.88 2.31 -11.54
CA TRP A 88 2.10 1.02 -10.87
C TRP A 88 3.20 0.99 -9.81
N THR A 89 3.65 2.15 -9.37
CA THR A 89 4.47 2.23 -8.16
C THR A 89 3.60 1.94 -6.93
N VAL A 90 4.16 1.19 -5.98
CA VAL A 90 3.52 0.88 -4.71
C VAL A 90 4.15 1.74 -3.62
N ALA A 91 3.34 2.49 -2.88
CA ALA A 91 3.79 3.36 -1.82
C ALA A 91 2.91 3.23 -0.57
N MET A 92 3.50 3.47 0.59
CA MET A 92 2.78 3.51 1.86
C MET A 92 2.04 4.85 1.98
N ALA A 93 0.77 4.81 2.39
CA ALA A 93 0.00 6.01 2.70
C ALA A 93 0.59 6.73 3.93
N GLY A 94 0.12 7.94 4.21
CA GLY A 94 0.61 8.74 5.33
C GLY A 94 0.07 10.16 5.29
N ASP A 95 0.68 11.05 6.09
CA ASP A 95 0.30 12.46 6.17
C ASP A 95 0.88 13.33 5.03
N GLY A 96 1.82 12.77 4.25
CA GLY A 96 2.51 13.48 3.16
C GLY A 96 3.58 14.46 3.62
N GLU A 97 3.85 14.54 4.92
CA GLU A 97 4.81 15.46 5.54
C GLU A 97 5.93 14.73 6.27
N LYS A 98 5.58 13.84 7.19
CA LYS A 98 6.53 13.16 8.05
C LYS A 98 6.24 11.69 8.28
N LEU A 99 4.97 11.30 8.45
CA LEU A 99 4.59 9.97 8.89
C LEU A 99 4.04 9.12 7.74
N ALA A 100 4.40 7.84 7.74
CA ALA A 100 3.81 6.80 6.92
C ALA A 100 2.94 5.87 7.78
N HIS A 101 1.82 5.41 7.23
CA HIS A 101 1.04 4.34 7.87
C HIS A 101 1.84 3.03 7.92
N GLY A 102 1.55 2.21 8.93
CA GLY A 102 2.23 0.94 9.08
C GLY A 102 1.83 -0.11 8.05
N CYS A 103 0.57 -0.13 7.63
CA CYS A 103 0.03 -1.15 6.74
C CYS A 103 -0.90 -0.63 5.62
N GLU A 104 -1.19 0.66 5.54
CA GLU A 104 -2.01 1.20 4.46
C GLU A 104 -1.16 1.60 3.26
N PHE A 105 -1.27 0.87 2.17
CA PHE A 105 -0.54 1.14 0.94
C PHE A 105 -1.47 1.44 -0.23
N PHE A 106 -0.92 2.03 -1.28
CA PHE A 106 -1.62 2.28 -2.53
C PHE A 106 -0.75 1.95 -3.74
N ILE A 107 -1.41 1.75 -4.88
CA ILE A 107 -0.79 1.58 -6.20
C ILE A 107 -1.15 2.80 -7.02
N THR A 108 -0.18 3.48 -7.61
CA THR A 108 -0.42 4.60 -8.54
C THR A 108 -0.99 4.09 -9.87
N LEU A 109 -2.00 4.77 -10.40
CA LEU A 109 -2.72 4.34 -11.60
C LEU A 109 -2.34 5.15 -12.85
N SER A 110 -1.54 6.20 -12.69
CA SER A 110 -0.99 6.99 -13.82
C SER A 110 0.35 7.62 -13.44
N ASP A 111 1.11 8.05 -14.45
CA ASP A 111 2.36 8.79 -14.25
C ASP A 111 2.08 10.17 -13.61
N GLU A 112 0.97 10.82 -13.98
CA GLU A 112 0.54 12.10 -13.39
C GLU A 112 0.24 11.96 -11.88
N ALA A 113 -0.36 10.84 -11.47
CA ALA A 113 -0.57 10.53 -10.06
C ALA A 113 0.77 10.37 -9.35
N GLY A 114 1.71 9.65 -9.94
CA GLY A 114 3.06 9.48 -9.42
C GLY A 114 3.78 10.81 -9.22
N GLU A 115 3.76 11.69 -10.22
CA GLU A 115 4.37 13.02 -10.12
C GLU A 115 3.79 13.87 -8.99
N LYS A 116 2.47 13.83 -8.76
CA LYS A 116 1.81 14.55 -7.66
C LYS A 116 2.17 14.04 -6.28
N LEU A 117 2.48 12.73 -6.17
CA LEU A 117 2.75 12.04 -4.92
C LEU A 117 4.26 11.90 -4.63
N GLN A 118 5.10 12.16 -5.63
CA GLN A 118 6.55 12.06 -5.52
C GLN A 118 7.11 12.83 -4.32
N GLY A 119 7.98 12.17 -3.56
CA GLY A 119 8.67 12.75 -2.41
C GLY A 119 7.82 12.99 -1.16
N LYS A 120 6.52 12.63 -1.20
CA LYS A 120 5.56 12.82 -0.09
C LYS A 120 5.09 11.51 0.56
N PHE A 121 5.38 10.38 -0.09
CA PHE A 121 4.98 9.06 0.35
C PHE A 121 6.12 8.07 0.14
N ALA A 122 6.24 7.09 1.03
CA ALA A 122 7.28 6.09 0.97
C ALA A 122 7.01 5.08 -0.15
N ALA A 123 7.54 5.34 -1.34
CA ALA A 123 7.56 4.36 -2.42
C ALA A 123 8.46 3.18 -2.00
N PHE A 124 7.95 1.96 -2.09
CA PHE A 124 8.68 0.79 -1.60
C PHE A 124 8.62 -0.43 -2.53
N GLY A 125 7.90 -0.32 -3.64
CA GLY A 125 7.76 -1.41 -4.61
C GLY A 125 7.12 -0.99 -5.91
N LYS A 126 6.99 -1.97 -6.81
CA LYS A 126 6.35 -1.80 -8.11
C LYS A 126 5.60 -3.07 -8.51
N VAL A 127 4.42 -2.90 -9.10
CA VAL A 127 3.71 -4.01 -9.75
C VAL A 127 4.54 -4.49 -10.93
N ILE A 128 4.81 -5.79 -11.00
CA ILE A 128 5.60 -6.43 -12.06
C ILE A 128 4.80 -7.46 -12.87
N ASP A 129 3.62 -7.86 -12.36
CA ASP A 129 2.69 -8.76 -13.04
C ASP A 129 1.28 -8.60 -12.45
N GLY A 130 0.26 -9.08 -13.17
CA GLY A 130 -1.14 -8.92 -12.76
C GLY A 130 -1.71 -7.53 -13.09
N PHE A 131 -1.14 -6.84 -14.06
CA PHE A 131 -1.59 -5.51 -14.50
C PHE A 131 -3.07 -5.47 -14.90
N SER A 132 -3.55 -6.53 -15.54
CA SER A 132 -4.96 -6.67 -15.93
C SER A 132 -5.91 -6.67 -14.72
N GLU A 133 -5.47 -7.19 -13.58
CA GLU A 133 -6.27 -7.17 -12.36
C GLU A 133 -6.29 -5.77 -11.74
N VAL A 134 -5.17 -5.03 -11.75
CA VAL A 134 -5.15 -3.62 -11.35
C VAL A 134 -6.09 -2.80 -12.22
N GLU A 135 -6.01 -2.98 -13.55
CA GLU A 135 -6.89 -2.29 -14.51
C GLU A 135 -8.36 -2.69 -14.35
N ARG A 136 -8.65 -3.96 -14.06
CA ARG A 136 -10.01 -4.40 -13.73
C ARG A 136 -10.55 -3.65 -12.52
N LEU A 137 -9.80 -3.62 -11.41
CA LEU A 137 -10.19 -2.94 -10.17
C LEU A 137 -10.34 -1.42 -10.35
N GLU A 138 -9.55 -0.81 -11.23
CA GLU A 138 -9.69 0.60 -11.58
C GLU A 138 -11.01 0.91 -12.30
N ASN A 139 -11.52 -0.04 -13.11
CA ASN A 139 -12.63 0.17 -14.04
C ASN A 139 -13.96 -0.47 -13.59
N ILE A 140 -14.03 -1.07 -12.39
CA ILE A 140 -15.30 -1.60 -11.87
C ILE A 140 -16.26 -0.47 -11.47
N PRO A 141 -17.57 -0.73 -11.40
CA PRO A 141 -18.52 0.22 -10.85
C PRO A 141 -18.16 0.65 -9.43
N LEU A 142 -18.17 1.95 -9.19
CA LEU A 142 -17.84 2.56 -7.91
C LEU A 142 -19.04 3.29 -7.32
N VAL A 143 -19.12 3.32 -5.99
CA VAL A 143 -20.08 4.12 -5.23
C VAL A 143 -19.39 5.07 -4.29
N GLN A 144 -19.99 6.23 -4.07
CA GLN A 144 -19.48 7.20 -3.11
C GLN A 144 -20.03 6.87 -1.72
N VAL A 145 -19.14 6.77 -0.75
CA VAL A 145 -19.46 6.50 0.64
C VAL A 145 -18.83 7.52 1.58
N PHE A 146 -19.37 7.62 2.81
CA PHE A 146 -18.81 8.36 3.94
C PHE A 146 -18.42 7.37 5.03
N PRO A 147 -17.19 6.86 5.05
CA PRO A 147 -16.77 5.95 6.11
C PRO A 147 -16.75 6.69 7.45
N GLU A 148 -17.20 6.00 8.51
CA GLU A 148 -17.13 6.51 9.86
C GLU A 148 -15.67 6.81 10.24
N GLY A 149 -15.43 7.94 10.90
CA GLY A 149 -14.10 8.35 11.35
C GLY A 149 -13.18 8.97 10.28
N VAL A 150 -13.56 8.92 9.00
CA VAL A 150 -12.72 9.45 7.90
C VAL A 150 -12.95 10.94 7.65
N GLY A 151 -14.17 11.43 7.88
CA GLY A 151 -14.52 12.84 7.65
C GLY A 151 -14.55 13.28 6.18
N ALA A 152 -14.39 12.35 5.23
CA ALA A 152 -14.35 12.63 3.79
C ALA A 152 -15.11 11.58 3.00
N LYS A 153 -15.58 11.98 1.82
CA LYS A 153 -16.15 11.05 0.84
C LYS A 153 -15.05 10.25 0.17
N ILE A 154 -15.27 8.94 0.01
CA ILE A 154 -14.40 8.08 -0.79
C ILE A 154 -15.19 7.33 -1.84
N MET A 155 -14.50 6.87 -2.88
CA MET A 155 -15.04 5.97 -3.90
C MET A 155 -14.60 4.55 -3.57
N GLN A 156 -15.55 3.65 -3.42
CA GLN A 156 -15.28 2.22 -3.20
C GLN A 156 -15.99 1.36 -4.25
N PRO A 157 -15.58 0.11 -4.47
CA PRO A 157 -16.31 -0.83 -5.31
C PRO A 157 -17.78 -0.91 -4.92
N ALA A 158 -18.68 -0.90 -5.93
CA ALA A 158 -20.13 -1.02 -5.72
C ALA A 158 -20.54 -2.43 -5.26
N GLU A 159 -19.78 -3.44 -5.69
CA GLU A 159 -19.85 -4.81 -5.19
C GLU A 159 -18.60 -5.13 -4.39
N ASP A 160 -18.71 -6.00 -3.39
CA ASP A 160 -17.60 -6.35 -2.53
C ASP A 160 -16.45 -6.99 -3.31
N GLU A 161 -15.31 -6.33 -3.29
CA GLU A 161 -14.04 -6.84 -3.78
C GLU A 161 -13.09 -7.03 -2.60
N PHE A 162 -12.40 -8.16 -2.57
CA PHE A 162 -11.54 -8.50 -1.44
C PHE A 162 -10.08 -8.59 -1.84
N MET A 163 -9.23 -8.15 -0.94
CA MET A 163 -7.86 -8.61 -0.81
C MET A 163 -7.91 -9.85 0.08
N LEU A 164 -7.75 -11.03 -0.53
CA LEU A 164 -7.91 -12.32 0.16
C LEU A 164 -6.71 -12.67 1.02
N ASP A 165 -5.52 -12.38 0.54
CA ASP A 165 -4.26 -12.53 1.28
C ASP A 165 -3.12 -11.80 0.56
N ILE A 166 -2.03 -11.55 1.31
CA ILE A 166 -0.73 -11.21 0.74
C ILE A 166 0.29 -12.21 1.24
N THR A 167 1.06 -12.81 0.33
CA THR A 167 2.22 -13.64 0.64
C THR A 167 3.48 -12.98 0.12
N VAL A 168 4.60 -13.15 0.82
CA VAL A 168 5.88 -12.58 0.40
C VAL A 168 6.94 -13.69 0.35
N ASP A 169 7.57 -13.85 -0.83
CA ASP A 169 8.76 -14.68 -0.98
C ASP A 169 10.00 -13.79 -0.74
N THR A 170 10.69 -14.04 0.35
CA THR A 170 11.91 -13.33 0.73
C THR A 170 13.18 -14.06 0.24
N PHE A 171 13.04 -15.18 -0.47
CA PHE A 171 14.15 -16.00 -0.95
C PHE A 171 15.12 -16.44 0.16
N GLY A 172 14.59 -16.64 1.37
CA GLY A 172 15.36 -17.07 2.55
C GLY A 172 16.02 -15.94 3.33
N GLU A 173 15.87 -14.68 2.90
CA GLU A 173 16.34 -13.53 3.67
C GLU A 173 15.40 -13.24 4.84
N ILE A 174 15.97 -12.80 5.96
CA ILE A 174 15.25 -12.45 7.18
C ILE A 174 15.02 -10.94 7.20
N TYR A 175 13.75 -10.55 7.26
CA TYR A 175 13.34 -9.16 7.44
C TYR A 175 12.89 -8.96 8.89
N PRO A 176 13.48 -8.00 9.63
CA PRO A 176 13.09 -7.74 11.02
C PRO A 176 11.69 -7.14 11.08
N GLN A 177 11.10 -7.16 12.26
CA GLN A 177 9.91 -6.35 12.54
C GLN A 177 10.23 -4.87 12.29
N PRO A 178 9.23 -4.07 11.89
CA PRO A 178 9.45 -2.64 11.68
C PRO A 178 9.81 -1.95 12.99
N VAL A 179 10.61 -0.89 12.88
CA VAL A 179 10.73 0.09 13.95
C VAL A 179 9.47 0.95 13.92
N ILE A 180 8.69 0.90 14.99
CA ILE A 180 7.42 1.63 15.12
C ILE A 180 7.67 2.82 16.02
N ASP A 181 7.51 4.02 15.47
CA ASP A 181 7.78 5.26 16.16
C ASP A 181 6.53 5.81 16.85
N HIS A 182 5.36 5.46 16.33
CA HIS A 182 4.08 5.96 16.83
C HIS A 182 3.06 4.83 16.94
N TRP A 183 2.72 4.46 18.16
CA TRP A 183 1.56 3.63 18.47
C TRP A 183 0.37 4.52 18.80
N PRO A 184 -0.86 4.13 18.44
CA PRO A 184 -2.04 4.84 18.90
C PRO A 184 -2.15 4.74 20.42
N GLU A 185 -2.59 5.82 21.07
CA GLU A 185 -2.85 5.87 22.50
C GLU A 185 -4.09 5.02 22.91
#